data_8084da52129aea1c1c3214c14a3d8ee1
#
_entry.id   8084da52129aea1c1c3214c14a3d8ee1
#
_cell.length_a   1.000
_cell.length_b   1.000
_cell.length_c   1.000
_cell.angle_alpha   90.00
_cell.angle_beta   90.00
_cell.angle_gamma   90.00
#
_symmetry.space_group_name_H-M   'P 1'
#
loop_
_entity.id
_entity.type
_entity.pdbx_description
1 polymer ?
#
loop_
_entity_poly.entity_id
_entity_poly.type
_entity_poly.pdbx_seq_one_letter_code
_entity_poly.pdbx_strand_id
1 'polypeptide(L)'
;MKISANNKTEEKKCLILINDNAGKCRKCSVENVKKALGEYHFTSVHLPSNAKINFEEFDTFAVCGGDGTLQIIMQEIYSLDKTVYYFPCGTLNDKAGAEKYSHATLSPHPVTVGKVDENVFTYVFASGAFTEIGYTAKQKDKQKFGVLAYVLKVLKAYEVNRIKCKITCQIEDGSMKNEDNIKEEISRNTDKKSRRKLKKNEGDNNCVTKEFQGEFNLIMFIKSPRCFGFHFNKLYDEQDEGGHLLLIPSPKHDGLLGKVEMFFPFFKVFFIGLRKESEDGIVFKRIKSARVSLPHNTTFCVDGERRDHVGYLNLSFEKTTCKLKIIDII
;
A
#
# COMPACT_ATOMS: atom_id res chain seq x y z
N MET A 1 49.83 24.93 -20.15
CA MET A 1 49.09 23.76 -20.64
C MET A 1 47.86 23.62 -19.77
N LYS A 2 46.70 24.13 -20.21
CA LYS A 2 45.44 24.09 -19.47
C LYS A 2 44.72 22.82 -19.91
N ILE A 3 44.62 21.82 -19.03
CA ILE A 3 43.77 20.65 -19.24
C ILE A 3 42.36 21.09 -18.84
N SER A 4 41.52 21.37 -19.84
CA SER A 4 40.09 21.53 -19.61
C SER A 4 39.48 20.12 -19.43
N ALA A 5 39.16 19.79 -18.20
CA ALA A 5 38.33 18.64 -17.95
C ALA A 5 36.93 18.95 -18.52
N ASN A 6 36.63 18.34 -19.65
CA ASN A 6 35.26 18.26 -20.18
C ASN A 6 34.45 17.36 -19.27
N ASN A 7 33.86 17.90 -18.20
CA ASN A 7 32.77 17.25 -17.51
C ASN A 7 31.54 17.26 -18.46
N LYS A 8 31.45 16.27 -19.35
CA LYS A 8 30.15 15.90 -19.93
C LYS A 8 29.29 15.39 -18.74
N THR A 9 28.46 16.26 -18.19
CA THR A 9 27.33 15.82 -17.41
C THR A 9 26.50 14.93 -18.33
N GLU A 10 26.49 13.60 -18.06
CA GLU A 10 25.58 12.70 -18.76
C GLU A 10 24.17 13.23 -18.56
N GLU A 11 23.51 13.60 -19.68
CA GLU A 11 22.11 14.06 -19.61
C GLU A 11 21.23 12.92 -19.11
N LYS A 12 20.60 13.13 -17.96
CA LYS A 12 19.69 12.14 -17.34
C LYS A 12 18.52 11.87 -18.27
N LYS A 13 18.27 10.59 -18.55
CA LYS A 13 17.17 10.13 -19.40
C LYS A 13 15.90 9.96 -18.57
N CYS A 14 14.80 10.56 -19.02
CA CYS A 14 13.48 10.46 -18.41
C CYS A 14 12.47 9.82 -19.36
N LEU A 15 11.83 8.74 -18.94
CA LEU A 15 10.72 8.14 -19.66
C LEU A 15 9.38 8.66 -19.11
N ILE A 16 8.60 9.30 -19.98
CA ILE A 16 7.23 9.74 -19.66
C ILE A 16 6.25 8.64 -20.08
N LEU A 17 5.52 8.11 -19.12
CA LEU A 17 4.50 7.08 -19.32
C LEU A 17 3.12 7.70 -19.08
N ILE A 18 2.29 7.76 -20.11
CA ILE A 18 0.96 8.37 -20.05
C ILE A 18 -0.09 7.28 -20.27
N ASN A 19 -0.92 7.05 -19.26
CA ASN A 19 -2.06 6.15 -19.39
C ASN A 19 -3.28 6.90 -19.92
N ASP A 20 -3.55 6.79 -21.21
CA ASP A 20 -4.66 7.46 -21.90
C ASP A 20 -6.04 7.05 -21.37
N ASN A 21 -6.14 5.88 -20.74
CA ASN A 21 -7.36 5.38 -20.11
C ASN A 21 -7.58 5.92 -18.70
N ALA A 22 -6.64 6.69 -18.12
CA ALA A 22 -6.82 7.27 -16.79
C ALA A 22 -7.90 8.36 -16.79
N GLY A 23 -8.69 8.42 -15.70
CA GLY A 23 -9.90 9.24 -15.65
C GLY A 23 -9.71 10.75 -15.86
N LYS A 24 -8.52 11.28 -15.59
CA LYS A 24 -8.15 12.70 -15.72
C LYS A 24 -6.90 12.91 -16.59
N CYS A 25 -6.58 11.98 -17.47
CA CYS A 25 -5.35 12.00 -18.28
C CYS A 25 -5.18 13.25 -19.13
N ARG A 26 -6.26 13.92 -19.56
CA ARG A 26 -6.22 15.16 -20.32
C ARG A 26 -5.41 16.30 -19.67
N LYS A 27 -5.18 16.23 -18.35
CA LYS A 27 -4.35 17.19 -17.63
C LYS A 27 -2.86 16.84 -17.66
N CYS A 28 -2.50 15.59 -17.99
CA CYS A 28 -1.13 15.11 -18.06
C CYS A 28 -0.66 15.08 -19.53
N SER A 29 -0.31 16.23 -20.09
CA SER A 29 0.37 16.27 -21.38
C SER A 29 1.89 16.14 -21.21
N VAL A 30 2.57 15.70 -22.28
CA VAL A 30 4.03 15.62 -22.29
C VAL A 30 4.67 16.98 -21.97
N GLU A 31 4.08 18.08 -22.48
CA GLU A 31 4.56 19.43 -22.26
C GLU A 31 4.44 19.84 -20.78
N ASN A 32 3.32 19.50 -20.12
CA ASN A 32 3.13 19.80 -18.71
C ASN A 32 4.13 19.04 -17.83
N VAL A 33 4.40 17.77 -18.16
CA VAL A 33 5.41 16.96 -17.47
C VAL A 33 6.80 17.53 -17.64
N LYS A 34 7.20 17.88 -18.88
CA LYS A 34 8.49 18.52 -19.18
C LYS A 34 8.63 19.83 -18.41
N LYS A 35 7.61 20.66 -18.38
CA LYS A 35 7.60 21.92 -17.61
C LYS A 35 7.76 21.69 -16.11
N ALA A 36 7.16 20.64 -15.57
CA ALA A 36 7.24 20.33 -14.14
C ALA A 36 8.59 19.76 -13.71
N LEU A 37 9.25 18.99 -14.58
CA LEU A 37 10.50 18.30 -14.25
C LEU A 37 11.78 19.04 -14.65
N GLY A 38 11.70 19.99 -15.59
CA GLY A 38 12.86 20.74 -16.05
C GLY A 38 13.68 19.97 -17.10
N GLU A 39 15.00 20.02 -17.01
CA GLU A 39 15.90 19.53 -18.04
C GLU A 39 16.21 18.03 -17.89
N TYR A 40 15.69 17.23 -18.84
CA TYR A 40 15.98 15.81 -19.03
C TYR A 40 16.00 15.53 -20.55
N HIS A 41 16.64 14.45 -20.94
CA HIS A 41 16.38 13.85 -22.25
C HIS A 41 15.12 13.01 -22.16
N PHE A 42 14.00 13.51 -22.72
CA PHE A 42 12.68 12.90 -22.59
C PHE A 42 12.34 11.97 -23.74
N THR A 43 11.87 10.78 -23.38
CA THR A 43 11.15 9.86 -24.26
C THR A 43 9.73 9.70 -23.72
N SER A 44 8.70 9.58 -24.56
CA SER A 44 7.31 9.38 -24.11
C SER A 44 6.70 8.13 -24.73
N VAL A 45 5.90 7.43 -23.91
CA VAL A 45 5.12 6.26 -24.32
C VAL A 45 3.70 6.40 -23.78
N HIS A 46 2.72 6.17 -24.65
CA HIS A 46 1.31 6.12 -24.28
C HIS A 46 0.90 4.69 -23.97
N LEU A 47 0.18 4.49 -22.87
CA LEU A 47 -0.32 3.20 -22.40
C LEU A 47 -1.85 3.07 -22.65
N PRO A 48 -2.32 1.86 -23.03
CA PRO A 48 -1.59 0.61 -23.23
C PRO A 48 -0.67 0.65 -24.46
N SER A 49 0.50 0.05 -24.35
CA SER A 49 1.49 -0.03 -25.44
C SER A 49 1.97 -1.47 -25.61
N ASN A 50 2.22 -1.85 -26.86
CA ASN A 50 2.88 -3.12 -27.21
C ASN A 50 4.42 -2.96 -27.29
N ALA A 51 4.94 -1.76 -27.07
CA ALA A 51 6.38 -1.50 -27.10
C ALA A 51 7.05 -2.18 -25.87
N LYS A 52 8.13 -2.91 -26.12
CA LYS A 52 9.00 -3.39 -25.04
C LYS A 52 9.78 -2.19 -24.52
N ILE A 53 9.58 -1.88 -23.25
CA ILE A 53 10.28 -0.81 -22.56
C ILE A 53 11.50 -1.44 -21.87
N ASN A 54 12.69 -0.93 -22.17
CA ASN A 54 13.89 -1.27 -21.41
C ASN A 54 14.02 -0.27 -20.25
N PHE A 55 13.60 -0.66 -19.06
CA PHE A 55 13.62 0.20 -17.87
C PHE A 55 15.03 0.56 -17.41
N GLU A 56 16.03 -0.23 -17.75
CA GLU A 56 17.42 0.03 -17.36
C GLU A 56 18.00 1.26 -18.07
N GLU A 57 17.52 1.59 -19.27
CA GLU A 57 18.02 2.71 -20.07
C GLU A 57 17.66 4.10 -19.51
N PHE A 58 16.74 4.18 -18.56
CA PHE A 58 16.24 5.43 -18.00
C PHE A 58 16.61 5.58 -16.54
N ASP A 59 17.01 6.78 -16.13
CA ASP A 59 17.31 7.13 -14.74
C ASP A 59 16.06 7.56 -13.99
N THR A 60 15.10 8.09 -14.74
CA THR A 60 13.90 8.76 -14.20
C THR A 60 12.67 8.35 -14.99
N PHE A 61 11.55 8.20 -14.28
CA PHE A 61 10.25 7.88 -14.85
C PHE A 61 9.23 8.93 -14.41
N ALA A 62 8.49 9.47 -15.37
CA ALA A 62 7.32 10.31 -15.12
C ALA A 62 6.06 9.47 -15.40
N VAL A 63 5.35 9.07 -14.38
CA VAL A 63 4.19 8.18 -14.47
C VAL A 63 2.90 8.98 -14.36
N CYS A 64 2.22 9.16 -15.49
CA CYS A 64 0.92 9.83 -15.58
C CYS A 64 -0.19 8.79 -15.62
N GLY A 65 -0.87 8.57 -14.51
CA GLY A 65 -1.88 7.51 -14.42
C GLY A 65 -2.60 7.47 -13.08
N GLY A 66 -3.30 6.36 -12.82
CA GLY A 66 -3.84 6.01 -11.51
C GLY A 66 -2.91 5.09 -10.73
N ASP A 67 -3.36 4.64 -9.55
CA ASP A 67 -2.59 3.76 -8.68
C ASP A 67 -2.16 2.47 -9.38
N GLY A 68 -3.03 1.85 -10.21
CA GLY A 68 -2.66 0.66 -10.99
C GLY A 68 -1.56 0.92 -12.02
N THR A 69 -1.51 2.12 -12.63
CA THR A 69 -0.41 2.49 -13.54
C THR A 69 0.90 2.61 -12.77
N LEU A 70 0.86 3.24 -11.60
CA LEU A 70 2.03 3.34 -10.73
C LEU A 70 2.52 1.95 -10.29
N GLN A 71 1.60 1.05 -9.90
CA GLN A 71 1.92 -0.32 -9.48
C GLN A 71 2.65 -1.11 -10.57
N ILE A 72 2.17 -1.05 -11.82
CA ILE A 72 2.83 -1.73 -12.95
C ILE A 72 4.28 -1.27 -13.11
N ILE A 73 4.53 0.02 -13.01
CA ILE A 73 5.89 0.56 -13.14
C ILE A 73 6.74 0.19 -11.91
N MET A 74 6.18 0.32 -10.71
CA MET A 74 6.88 -0.07 -9.48
C MET A 74 7.24 -1.56 -9.47
N GLN A 75 6.42 -2.43 -10.06
CA GLN A 75 6.71 -3.86 -10.21
C GLN A 75 8.05 -4.09 -10.93
N GLU A 76 8.36 -3.26 -11.92
CA GLU A 76 9.57 -3.42 -12.75
C GLU A 76 10.81 -2.77 -12.12
N ILE A 77 10.63 -1.71 -11.34
CA ILE A 77 11.77 -0.86 -10.95
C ILE A 77 11.96 -0.68 -9.43
N TYR A 78 11.13 -1.28 -8.57
CA TYR A 78 11.17 -1.04 -7.11
C TYR A 78 12.54 -1.34 -6.47
N SER A 79 13.30 -2.28 -7.04
CA SER A 79 14.64 -2.69 -6.58
C SER A 79 15.80 -1.97 -7.30
N LEU A 80 15.49 -1.09 -8.25
CA LEU A 80 16.48 -0.33 -9.00
C LEU A 80 16.64 1.07 -8.38
N ASP A 81 17.88 1.63 -8.39
CA ASP A 81 18.12 3.02 -7.98
C ASP A 81 17.63 4.00 -9.03
N LYS A 82 16.34 4.12 -9.17
CA LYS A 82 15.64 4.98 -10.14
C LYS A 82 14.80 6.03 -9.41
N THR A 83 14.41 7.07 -10.13
CA THR A 83 13.52 8.11 -9.59
C THR A 83 12.18 8.08 -10.32
N VAL A 84 11.08 8.02 -9.58
CA VAL A 84 9.72 8.10 -10.11
C VAL A 84 9.06 9.41 -9.70
N TYR A 85 8.59 10.15 -10.66
CA TYR A 85 7.67 11.27 -10.48
C TYR A 85 6.27 10.80 -10.85
N TYR A 86 5.41 10.68 -9.86
CA TYR A 86 4.04 10.23 -10.07
C TYR A 86 3.10 11.41 -10.22
N PHE A 87 2.42 11.47 -11.36
CA PHE A 87 1.40 12.45 -11.71
C PHE A 87 0.03 11.80 -11.63
N PRO A 88 -0.70 11.98 -10.51
CA PRO A 88 -1.94 11.26 -10.24
C PRO A 88 -3.09 11.78 -11.09
N CYS A 89 -3.47 11.05 -12.12
CA CYS A 89 -4.60 11.36 -12.99
C CYS A 89 -5.67 10.26 -13.08
N GLY A 90 -5.62 9.29 -12.17
CA GLY A 90 -6.68 8.30 -11.98
C GLY A 90 -7.92 8.86 -11.27
N THR A 91 -8.88 7.97 -10.98
CA THR A 91 -10.16 8.35 -10.36
C THR A 91 -10.03 8.57 -8.85
N LEU A 92 -9.36 7.67 -8.12
CA LEU A 92 -9.24 7.70 -6.65
C LEU A 92 -7.88 8.21 -6.21
N ASN A 93 -6.81 7.74 -6.85
CA ASN A 93 -5.42 8.09 -6.54
C ASN A 93 -5.11 7.96 -5.03
N ASP A 94 -5.38 6.77 -4.48
CA ASP A 94 -5.26 6.54 -3.05
C ASP A 94 -3.83 6.71 -2.56
N LYS A 95 -2.82 6.30 -3.36
CA LYS A 95 -1.41 6.54 -3.05
C LYS A 95 -1.07 8.03 -2.99
N ALA A 96 -1.52 8.81 -3.97
CA ALA A 96 -1.31 10.26 -3.96
C ALA A 96 -2.07 10.98 -2.82
N GLY A 97 -3.29 10.51 -2.52
CA GLY A 97 -4.05 11.01 -1.39
C GLY A 97 -3.37 10.76 -0.04
N ALA A 98 -2.44 9.80 0.04
CA ALA A 98 -1.67 9.51 1.24
C ALA A 98 -0.72 10.65 1.62
N GLU A 99 -0.07 11.29 0.64
CA GLU A 99 0.88 12.38 0.90
C GLU A 99 0.26 13.61 1.56
N LYS A 100 -1.05 13.83 1.43
CA LYS A 100 -1.73 14.89 2.17
C LYS A 100 -1.70 14.70 3.70
N TYR A 101 -1.34 13.49 4.14
CA TYR A 101 -1.25 13.08 5.54
C TYR A 101 0.16 12.74 5.98
N SER A 102 1.14 12.82 5.07
CA SER A 102 2.56 12.72 5.37
C SER A 102 3.19 14.11 5.35
N HIS A 103 4.32 14.26 6.01
CA HIS A 103 5.16 15.45 5.84
C HIS A 103 5.76 15.37 4.43
N ALA A 104 5.10 16.01 3.45
CA ALA A 104 5.51 16.01 2.05
C ALA A 104 6.98 16.40 1.93
N THR A 105 7.82 15.45 1.55
CA THR A 105 9.23 15.74 1.28
C THR A 105 9.31 16.49 -0.04
N LEU A 106 10.07 17.58 -0.05
CA LEU A 106 10.27 18.41 -1.24
C LEU A 106 11.07 17.67 -2.34
N SER A 107 11.72 16.55 -1.99
CA SER A 107 12.57 15.76 -2.87
C SER A 107 12.09 14.30 -2.99
N PRO A 108 12.41 13.60 -4.08
CA PRO A 108 12.16 12.17 -4.20
C PRO A 108 12.83 11.38 -3.06
N HIS A 109 12.11 10.43 -2.49
CA HIS A 109 12.60 9.62 -1.36
C HIS A 109 12.23 8.13 -1.53
N PRO A 110 13.01 7.20 -0.95
CA PRO A 110 12.68 5.79 -0.93
C PRO A 110 11.34 5.57 -0.24
N VAL A 111 10.50 4.73 -0.83
CA VAL A 111 9.19 4.35 -0.26
C VAL A 111 9.22 2.90 0.21
N THR A 112 8.34 2.54 1.11
CA THR A 112 8.09 1.14 1.45
C THR A 112 6.97 0.60 0.58
N VAL A 113 7.19 -0.56 -0.03
CA VAL A 113 6.19 -1.32 -0.79
C VAL A 113 5.86 -2.61 -0.06
N GLY A 114 4.68 -3.17 -0.34
CA GLY A 114 4.40 -4.54 0.02
C GLY A 114 4.81 -5.48 -1.12
N LYS A 115 5.34 -6.64 -0.76
CA LYS A 115 5.69 -7.71 -1.70
C LYS A 115 4.94 -8.96 -1.32
N VAL A 116 4.30 -9.59 -2.29
CA VAL A 116 3.61 -10.88 -2.13
C VAL A 116 4.14 -11.81 -3.19
N ASP A 117 4.93 -12.81 -2.76
CA ASP A 117 5.70 -13.65 -3.65
C ASP A 117 6.48 -12.80 -4.67
N GLU A 118 6.15 -12.84 -5.97
CA GLU A 118 6.81 -12.04 -7.01
C GLU A 118 6.07 -10.72 -7.33
N ASN A 119 4.95 -10.42 -6.65
CA ASN A 119 4.16 -9.24 -6.94
C ASN A 119 4.43 -8.12 -5.93
N VAL A 120 4.50 -6.88 -6.42
CA VAL A 120 4.64 -5.67 -5.61
C VAL A 120 3.32 -4.92 -5.55
N PHE A 121 2.97 -4.40 -4.39
CA PHE A 121 1.85 -3.48 -4.23
C PHE A 121 2.29 -2.19 -3.51
N THR A 122 1.71 -1.08 -3.91
CA THR A 122 2.10 0.25 -3.41
C THR A 122 1.19 0.75 -2.30
N TYR A 123 -0.05 0.23 -2.20
CA TYR A 123 -0.98 0.66 -1.15
C TYR A 123 -1.84 -0.45 -0.54
N VAL A 124 -2.29 -1.45 -1.31
CA VAL A 124 -3.17 -2.50 -0.77
C VAL A 124 -3.07 -3.85 -1.47
N PHE A 125 -3.04 -4.89 -0.66
CA PHE A 125 -3.26 -6.28 -1.07
C PHE A 125 -4.42 -6.82 -0.24
N ALA A 126 -5.57 -7.12 -0.86
CA ALA A 126 -6.79 -7.40 -0.13
C ALA A 126 -7.63 -8.50 -0.77
N SER A 127 -8.36 -9.26 0.06
CA SER A 127 -9.35 -10.25 -0.38
C SER A 127 -10.62 -10.17 0.46
N GLY A 128 -11.74 -10.51 -0.14
CA GLY A 128 -13.05 -10.56 0.49
C GLY A 128 -13.94 -9.39 0.11
N ALA A 129 -14.71 -8.92 1.06
CA ALA A 129 -15.72 -7.88 0.80
C ALA A 129 -15.12 -6.64 0.15
N PHE A 130 -15.80 -6.15 -0.87
CA PHE A 130 -15.45 -4.96 -1.67
C PHE A 130 -14.25 -5.10 -2.61
N THR A 131 -13.46 -6.15 -2.53
CA THR A 131 -12.27 -6.28 -3.39
C THR A 131 -12.63 -6.46 -4.86
N GLU A 132 -13.71 -7.18 -5.16
CA GLU A 132 -14.21 -7.35 -6.53
C GLU A 132 -14.55 -6.03 -7.22
N ILE A 133 -14.97 -5.04 -6.45
CA ILE A 133 -15.33 -3.73 -6.97
C ILE A 133 -14.08 -2.96 -7.42
N GLY A 134 -12.95 -3.21 -6.79
CA GLY A 134 -11.67 -2.62 -7.17
C GLY A 134 -11.31 -2.90 -8.63
N TYR A 135 -11.55 -4.13 -9.11
CA TYR A 135 -11.19 -4.55 -10.47
C TYR A 135 -12.38 -4.73 -11.42
N THR A 136 -13.62 -4.87 -10.95
CA THR A 136 -14.80 -5.04 -11.82
C THR A 136 -15.48 -3.74 -12.21
N ALA A 137 -15.30 -2.65 -11.45
CA ALA A 137 -15.94 -1.38 -11.75
C ALA A 137 -15.39 -0.78 -13.05
N LYS A 138 -16.20 -0.82 -14.11
CA LYS A 138 -15.86 -0.18 -15.38
C LYS A 138 -15.56 1.30 -15.16
N GLN A 139 -14.52 1.83 -15.79
CA GLN A 139 -14.10 3.24 -15.68
C GLN A 139 -15.24 4.24 -15.91
N LYS A 140 -16.21 3.90 -16.78
CA LYS A 140 -17.39 4.74 -17.07
C LYS A 140 -18.32 4.95 -15.87
N ASP A 141 -18.42 3.97 -14.96
CA ASP A 141 -19.30 4.07 -13.79
C ASP A 141 -18.67 4.94 -12.69
N LYS A 142 -17.34 4.91 -12.57
CA LYS A 142 -16.58 5.73 -11.61
C LYS A 142 -16.68 7.23 -11.92
N GLN A 143 -16.83 7.60 -13.19
CA GLN A 143 -16.92 9.01 -13.62
C GLN A 143 -18.32 9.62 -13.44
N LYS A 144 -19.40 8.80 -13.50
CA LYS A 144 -20.77 9.30 -13.50
C LYS A 144 -21.35 9.62 -12.13
N PHE A 145 -20.91 8.97 -11.06
CA PHE A 145 -21.68 8.96 -9.81
C PHE A 145 -20.99 9.64 -8.61
N GLY A 146 -19.76 10.08 -8.73
CA GLY A 146 -19.00 10.59 -7.58
C GLY A 146 -18.70 9.51 -6.53
N VAL A 147 -17.76 9.78 -5.63
CA VAL A 147 -17.25 8.81 -4.64
C VAL A 147 -18.36 8.29 -3.72
N LEU A 148 -19.25 9.15 -3.24
CA LEU A 148 -20.31 8.76 -2.27
C LEU A 148 -21.35 7.81 -2.89
N ALA A 149 -21.81 8.10 -4.11
CA ALA A 149 -22.77 7.24 -4.79
C ALA A 149 -22.16 5.90 -5.22
N TYR A 150 -20.86 5.90 -5.55
CA TYR A 150 -20.10 4.67 -5.77
C TYR A 150 -20.05 3.80 -4.50
N VAL A 151 -19.74 4.40 -3.35
CA VAL A 151 -19.73 3.73 -2.05
C VAL A 151 -21.09 3.13 -1.70
N LEU A 152 -22.17 3.89 -1.89
CA LEU A 152 -23.52 3.39 -1.64
C LEU A 152 -23.90 2.23 -2.57
N LYS A 153 -23.46 2.25 -3.84
CA LYS A 153 -23.64 1.14 -4.78
C LYS A 153 -22.86 -0.09 -4.33
N VAL A 154 -21.65 0.13 -3.83
CA VAL A 154 -20.77 -0.90 -3.24
C VAL A 154 -21.42 -1.56 -2.04
N LEU A 155 -21.93 -0.78 -1.08
CA LEU A 155 -22.61 -1.29 0.11
C LEU A 155 -23.88 -2.09 -0.25
N LYS A 156 -24.59 -1.71 -1.29
CA LYS A 156 -25.76 -2.46 -1.79
C LYS A 156 -25.38 -3.77 -2.47
N ALA A 157 -24.29 -3.79 -3.24
CA ALA A 157 -23.80 -4.96 -3.96
C ALA A 157 -22.93 -5.88 -3.10
N TYR A 158 -22.69 -5.51 -1.84
CA TYR A 158 -21.87 -6.27 -0.92
C TYR A 158 -22.41 -7.69 -0.67
N GLU A 159 -21.53 -8.67 -0.79
CA GLU A 159 -21.77 -10.06 -0.44
C GLU A 159 -20.95 -10.46 0.78
N VAL A 160 -21.53 -11.35 1.60
CA VAL A 160 -20.83 -11.92 2.76
C VAL A 160 -19.78 -12.89 2.24
N ASN A 161 -18.53 -12.65 2.59
CA ASN A 161 -17.42 -13.54 2.27
C ASN A 161 -17.01 -14.38 3.48
N ARG A 162 -16.52 -15.60 3.22
CA ARG A 162 -16.02 -16.54 4.24
C ARG A 162 -14.68 -17.10 3.77
N ILE A 163 -13.63 -16.31 3.94
CA ILE A 163 -12.28 -16.71 3.56
C ILE A 163 -11.67 -17.44 4.74
N LYS A 164 -11.60 -18.76 4.65
CA LYS A 164 -10.96 -19.60 5.67
C LYS A 164 -9.46 -19.57 5.45
N CYS A 165 -8.71 -19.07 6.41
CA CYS A 165 -7.26 -19.02 6.32
C CYS A 165 -6.58 -19.01 7.68
N LYS A 166 -5.26 -19.24 7.63
CA LYS A 166 -4.35 -19.09 8.77
C LYS A 166 -3.27 -18.08 8.37
N ILE A 167 -3.08 -17.05 9.19
CA ILE A 167 -2.12 -15.97 8.98
C ILE A 167 -1.14 -15.99 10.13
N THR A 168 0.13 -16.21 9.83
CA THR A 168 1.25 -16.09 10.77
C THR A 168 2.03 -14.84 10.42
N CYS A 169 2.09 -13.86 11.30
CA CYS A 169 2.76 -12.59 11.03
C CYS A 169 3.81 -12.24 12.08
N GLN A 170 4.82 -11.48 11.65
CA GLN A 170 5.81 -10.85 12.50
C GLN A 170 5.33 -9.44 12.85
N ILE A 171 5.13 -9.20 14.15
CA ILE A 171 4.67 -7.92 14.70
C ILE A 171 5.85 -7.27 15.42
N GLU A 172 6.03 -5.97 15.23
CA GLU A 172 6.97 -5.21 16.06
C GLU A 172 6.40 -5.07 17.47
N ASP A 173 7.17 -5.51 18.47
CA ASP A 173 6.79 -5.29 19.86
C ASP A 173 7.00 -3.82 20.23
N GLY A 174 5.91 -3.06 20.24
CA GLY A 174 5.91 -1.64 20.63
C GLY A 174 6.19 -1.37 22.10
N SER A 175 6.33 -2.43 22.92
CA SER A 175 6.51 -2.29 24.39
C SER A 175 7.87 -1.69 24.76
N MET A 176 8.89 -1.77 23.91
CA MET A 176 10.22 -1.23 24.23
C MET A 176 10.41 0.26 23.90
N LYS A 177 9.58 0.88 23.09
CA LYS A 177 9.67 2.36 22.88
C LYS A 177 9.27 3.17 24.12
N ASN A 178 8.57 2.57 25.08
CA ASN A 178 8.18 3.23 26.32
C ASN A 178 9.13 2.94 27.51
N GLU A 179 10.03 1.95 27.42
CA GLU A 179 10.92 1.64 28.55
C GLU A 179 12.12 2.58 28.66
N ASP A 180 12.58 3.17 27.56
CA ASP A 180 13.69 4.14 27.61
C ASP A 180 13.28 5.49 28.20
N ASN A 181 11.99 5.86 28.11
CA ASN A 181 11.45 7.06 28.78
C ASN A 181 11.01 6.80 30.25
N ILE A 182 10.85 5.53 30.64
CA ILE A 182 10.44 5.15 32.00
C ILE A 182 11.67 4.82 32.87
N LYS A 183 12.81 4.46 32.28
CA LYS A 183 14.04 4.18 33.02
C LYS A 183 14.65 5.39 33.72
N GLU A 184 14.33 6.62 33.27
CA GLU A 184 14.74 7.84 34.01
C GLU A 184 13.88 8.15 35.24
N GLU A 185 12.66 7.60 35.34
CA GLU A 185 11.76 7.89 36.48
C GLU A 185 11.76 6.79 37.57
N ILE A 186 12.20 5.56 37.28
CA ILE A 186 12.11 4.42 38.20
C ILE A 186 13.46 4.07 38.89
N SER A 187 14.52 4.83 38.67
CA SER A 187 15.78 4.60 39.40
C SER A 187 15.70 4.98 40.91
N ARG A 188 14.51 5.23 41.45
CA ARG A 188 14.31 5.64 42.86
C ARG A 188 13.53 4.70 43.74
N ASN A 189 13.04 3.54 43.31
CA ASN A 189 12.45 2.60 44.26
C ASN A 189 12.67 1.13 43.88
N THR A 190 13.44 0.47 44.69
CA THR A 190 13.70 -0.97 44.90
C THR A 190 12.46 -1.84 44.95
N ASP A 191 12.38 -3.06 44.38
CA ASP A 191 12.79 -4.32 45.00
C ASP A 191 12.46 -5.57 44.13
N LYS A 192 13.23 -6.62 44.41
CA LYS A 192 13.31 -7.92 43.75
C LYS A 192 12.05 -8.77 43.76
N LYS A 193 11.70 -9.43 42.66
CA LYS A 193 11.44 -10.87 42.43
C LYS A 193 10.47 -11.11 41.27
N SER A 194 10.94 -11.64 40.18
CA SER A 194 10.53 -12.88 39.52
C SER A 194 11.06 -12.97 38.09
N ARG A 195 12.18 -13.64 37.96
CA ARG A 195 12.73 -14.06 36.65
C ARG A 195 11.91 -15.25 36.15
N ARG A 196 11.08 -15.07 35.11
CA ARG A 196 10.71 -16.15 34.20
C ARG A 196 11.57 -16.08 32.95
N LYS A 197 12.35 -17.13 32.75
CA LYS A 197 13.20 -17.34 31.58
C LYS A 197 12.34 -17.48 30.32
N LEU A 198 12.30 -16.48 29.48
CA LEU A 198 11.94 -16.60 28.07
C LEU A 198 13.25 -16.88 27.31
N LYS A 199 13.30 -17.98 26.55
CA LYS A 199 14.41 -18.29 25.67
C LYS A 199 14.47 -17.21 24.57
N LYS A 200 15.55 -16.43 24.58
CA LYS A 200 15.92 -15.49 23.54
C LYS A 200 16.55 -16.28 22.39
N ASN A 201 15.92 -16.27 21.22
CA ASN A 201 16.64 -16.56 19.98
C ASN A 201 17.33 -15.26 19.56
N GLU A 202 18.66 -15.29 19.54
CA GLU A 202 19.51 -14.20 19.07
C GLU A 202 19.40 -14.11 17.55
N GLY A 203 18.77 -13.04 17.06
CA GLY A 203 18.63 -12.73 15.63
C GLY A 203 17.41 -11.85 15.40
N ASP A 204 17.60 -10.54 15.41
CA ASP A 204 16.59 -9.50 15.19
C ASP A 204 15.71 -9.14 16.40
N ASN A 205 16.18 -8.15 17.12
CA ASN A 205 15.76 -7.84 18.51
C ASN A 205 14.44 -7.08 18.67
N ASN A 206 13.27 -7.44 18.09
CA ASN A 206 11.99 -6.88 18.54
C ASN A 206 10.75 -7.38 17.76
N CYS A 207 10.79 -8.55 17.12
CA CYS A 207 9.61 -9.09 16.46
C CYS A 207 9.00 -10.24 17.25
N VAL A 208 7.70 -10.16 17.48
CA VAL A 208 6.88 -11.24 18.06
C VAL A 208 6.08 -11.89 16.94
N THR A 209 6.14 -13.23 16.88
CA THR A 209 5.30 -13.98 15.93
C THR A 209 3.90 -14.15 16.51
N LYS A 210 2.89 -13.73 15.76
CA LYS A 210 1.47 -13.94 16.08
C LYS A 210 0.76 -14.72 14.99
N GLU A 211 -0.25 -15.47 15.41
CA GLU A 211 -1.06 -16.30 14.54
C GLU A 211 -2.54 -15.93 14.66
N PHE A 212 -3.19 -15.75 13.51
CA PHE A 212 -4.62 -15.54 13.40
C PHE A 212 -5.21 -16.63 12.50
N GLN A 213 -6.19 -17.37 12.99
CA GLN A 213 -6.86 -18.43 12.25
C GLN A 213 -8.36 -18.27 12.35
N GLY A 214 -9.07 -18.40 11.22
CA GLY A 214 -10.52 -18.29 11.20
C GLY A 214 -11.09 -18.09 9.81
N GLU A 215 -12.35 -17.67 9.80
CA GLU A 215 -13.06 -17.24 8.60
C GLU A 215 -13.18 -15.71 8.61
N PHE A 216 -12.68 -15.08 7.56
CA PHE A 216 -12.64 -13.62 7.45
C PHE A 216 -13.50 -13.13 6.28
N ASN A 217 -14.25 -12.09 6.53
CA ASN A 217 -15.04 -11.41 5.51
C ASN A 217 -14.18 -10.41 4.71
N LEU A 218 -13.13 -9.91 5.34
CA LEU A 218 -12.14 -9.04 4.71
C LEU A 218 -10.76 -9.29 5.29
N ILE A 219 -9.78 -9.46 4.41
CA ILE A 219 -8.36 -9.53 4.72
C ILE A 219 -7.68 -8.41 3.94
N MET A 220 -6.94 -7.52 4.61
CA MET A 220 -6.18 -6.47 3.93
C MET A 220 -4.78 -6.35 4.52
N PHE A 221 -3.79 -6.27 3.64
CA PHE A 221 -2.43 -5.83 3.94
C PHE A 221 -2.25 -4.44 3.32
N ILE A 222 -1.84 -3.46 4.13
CA ILE A 222 -2.03 -2.06 3.80
C ILE A 222 -0.75 -1.28 4.02
N LYS A 223 -0.30 -0.55 2.99
CA LYS A 223 0.78 0.44 3.07
C LYS A 223 0.28 1.82 2.63
N SER A 224 -0.85 2.21 3.16
CA SER A 224 -1.48 3.50 2.87
C SER A 224 -2.37 3.94 4.03
N PRO A 225 -2.58 5.24 4.23
CA PRO A 225 -3.63 5.74 5.11
C PRO A 225 -5.02 5.59 4.50
N ARG A 226 -5.10 5.35 3.16
CA ARG A 226 -6.34 5.37 2.40
C ARG A 226 -6.53 4.10 1.58
N CYS A 227 -7.80 3.74 1.38
CA CYS A 227 -8.21 2.76 0.40
C CYS A 227 -9.64 3.08 -0.05
N PHE A 228 -9.93 2.99 -1.34
CA PHE A 228 -11.20 3.37 -1.95
C PHE A 228 -11.64 4.83 -1.68
N GLY A 229 -10.69 5.73 -1.46
CA GLY A 229 -10.95 7.12 -1.11
C GLY A 229 -11.18 7.37 0.39
N PHE A 230 -11.33 6.32 1.21
CA PHE A 230 -11.51 6.46 2.67
C PHE A 230 -10.18 6.56 3.38
N HIS A 231 -10.03 7.57 4.21
CA HIS A 231 -8.88 7.72 5.11
C HIS A 231 -9.17 6.98 6.43
N PHE A 232 -8.90 5.70 6.47
CA PHE A 232 -9.26 4.84 7.61
C PHE A 232 -8.07 4.42 8.48
N ASN A 233 -6.87 4.29 7.92
CA ASN A 233 -5.67 3.94 8.67
C ASN A 233 -5.04 5.20 9.25
N LYS A 234 -5.39 5.53 10.50
CA LYS A 234 -4.88 6.70 11.22
C LYS A 234 -3.53 6.47 11.89
N LEU A 235 -3.00 5.23 11.85
CA LEU A 235 -1.68 4.87 12.34
C LEU A 235 -0.62 4.85 11.23
N TYR A 236 -1.01 5.20 10.01
CA TYR A 236 -0.08 5.22 8.89
C TYR A 236 1.06 6.21 9.13
N ASP A 237 2.26 5.71 8.94
CA ASP A 237 3.48 6.49 8.85
C ASP A 237 4.22 6.08 7.57
N GLU A 238 4.58 7.06 6.76
CA GLU A 238 5.29 6.80 5.50
C GLU A 238 6.73 6.33 5.73
N GLN A 239 7.36 6.81 6.80
CA GLN A 239 8.72 6.42 7.17
C GLN A 239 8.80 5.02 7.77
N ASP A 240 7.65 4.46 8.15
CA ASP A 240 7.56 3.12 8.68
C ASP A 240 7.97 2.08 7.63
N GLU A 241 8.86 1.17 8.00
CA GLU A 241 9.31 0.05 7.15
C GLU A 241 8.32 -1.12 7.11
N GLY A 242 7.32 -1.12 8.01
CA GLY A 242 6.22 -2.09 8.03
C GLY A 242 4.97 -1.59 7.31
N GLY A 243 3.94 -2.41 7.40
CA GLY A 243 2.58 -2.08 7.00
C GLY A 243 1.56 -2.55 8.02
N HIS A 244 0.29 -2.53 7.66
CA HIS A 244 -0.78 -2.93 8.57
C HIS A 244 -1.55 -4.14 8.03
N LEU A 245 -1.86 -5.09 8.92
CA LEU A 245 -2.82 -6.16 8.71
C LEU A 245 -4.17 -5.73 9.27
N LEU A 246 -5.22 -5.81 8.45
CA LEU A 246 -6.60 -5.65 8.85
C LEU A 246 -7.36 -6.93 8.57
N LEU A 247 -8.00 -7.51 9.61
CA LEU A 247 -8.88 -8.65 9.47
C LEU A 247 -10.26 -8.31 10.04
N ILE A 248 -11.30 -8.51 9.25
CA ILE A 248 -12.68 -8.43 9.69
C ILE A 248 -13.25 -9.84 9.65
N PRO A 249 -13.62 -10.44 10.78
CA PRO A 249 -14.20 -11.79 10.83
C PRO A 249 -15.48 -11.88 9.99
N SER A 250 -15.78 -13.07 9.49
CA SER A 250 -17.05 -13.33 8.82
C SER A 250 -18.22 -13.28 9.84
N PRO A 251 -19.41 -12.85 9.40
CA PRO A 251 -20.58 -12.82 10.27
C PRO A 251 -21.04 -14.24 10.64
N LYS A 252 -21.80 -14.35 11.70
CA LYS A 252 -22.38 -15.64 12.16
C LYS A 252 -23.49 -16.11 11.23
N HIS A 253 -24.24 -15.19 10.64
CA HIS A 253 -25.36 -15.46 9.76
C HIS A 253 -25.03 -15.16 8.31
N ASP A 254 -25.78 -15.78 7.40
CA ASP A 254 -25.72 -15.51 5.97
C ASP A 254 -26.83 -14.54 5.52
N GLY A 255 -26.81 -14.14 4.27
CA GLY A 255 -27.84 -13.31 3.67
C GLY A 255 -27.97 -11.94 4.32
N LEU A 256 -29.21 -11.49 4.51
CA LEU A 256 -29.50 -10.15 5.02
C LEU A 256 -29.01 -9.93 6.44
N LEU A 257 -29.15 -10.93 7.32
CA LEU A 257 -28.69 -10.83 8.72
C LEU A 257 -27.17 -10.67 8.78
N GLY A 258 -26.43 -11.44 8.00
CA GLY A 258 -24.97 -11.29 7.93
C GLY A 258 -24.56 -9.91 7.39
N LYS A 259 -25.29 -9.35 6.43
CA LYS A 259 -25.04 -7.97 5.95
C LYS A 259 -25.24 -6.95 7.05
N VAL A 260 -26.28 -7.11 7.89
CA VAL A 260 -26.55 -6.21 9.03
C VAL A 260 -25.45 -6.36 10.10
N GLU A 261 -25.01 -7.59 10.40
CA GLU A 261 -23.91 -7.83 11.35
C GLU A 261 -22.63 -7.14 10.90
N MET A 262 -22.33 -7.13 9.59
CA MET A 262 -21.11 -6.52 9.05
C MET A 262 -21.18 -5.01 8.93
N PHE A 263 -22.36 -4.40 9.00
CA PHE A 263 -22.52 -2.95 8.89
C PHE A 263 -21.65 -2.18 9.88
N PHE A 264 -21.69 -2.54 11.16
CA PHE A 264 -20.95 -1.83 12.21
C PHE A 264 -19.42 -2.00 12.08
N PRO A 265 -18.85 -3.20 11.87
CA PRO A 265 -17.42 -3.36 11.60
C PRO A 265 -16.94 -2.52 10.42
N PHE A 266 -17.66 -2.54 9.30
CA PHE A 266 -17.28 -1.74 8.13
C PHE A 266 -17.42 -0.25 8.37
N PHE A 267 -18.53 0.19 9.01
CA PHE A 267 -18.70 1.59 9.37
C PHE A 267 -17.57 2.07 10.28
N LYS A 268 -17.22 1.30 11.31
CA LYS A 268 -16.11 1.62 12.21
C LYS A 268 -14.80 1.76 11.45
N VAL A 269 -14.48 0.80 10.56
CA VAL A 269 -13.23 0.84 9.81
C VAL A 269 -13.19 2.01 8.83
N PHE A 270 -14.15 2.09 7.92
CA PHE A 270 -14.01 2.98 6.77
C PHE A 270 -14.51 4.41 7.02
N PHE A 271 -15.44 4.63 7.95
CA PHE A 271 -15.99 5.96 8.23
C PHE A 271 -15.41 6.60 9.50
N ILE A 272 -15.23 5.84 10.57
CA ILE A 272 -14.61 6.36 11.80
C ILE A 272 -13.08 6.29 11.68
N GLY A 273 -12.56 5.19 11.16
CA GLY A 273 -11.13 4.90 11.03
C GLY A 273 -10.52 4.28 12.28
N LEU A 274 -9.36 3.67 12.08
CA LEU A 274 -8.62 2.92 13.08
C LEU A 274 -7.48 3.80 13.62
N ARG A 275 -7.55 4.14 14.92
CA ARG A 275 -6.61 5.03 15.62
C ARG A 275 -5.70 4.30 16.59
N LYS A 276 -5.91 3.01 16.79
CA LYS A 276 -5.10 2.15 17.65
C LYS A 276 -5.11 0.73 17.13
N GLU A 277 -4.08 0.01 17.45
CA GLU A 277 -4.05 -1.43 17.22
C GLU A 277 -5.15 -2.15 18.00
N SER A 278 -5.66 -3.25 17.47
CA SER A 278 -6.71 -4.07 18.08
C SER A 278 -6.55 -5.52 17.69
N GLU A 279 -6.95 -6.41 18.59
CA GLU A 279 -7.11 -7.85 18.34
C GLU A 279 -8.54 -8.32 18.67
N ASP A 280 -9.34 -7.48 19.31
CA ASP A 280 -10.71 -7.78 19.72
C ASP A 280 -11.69 -7.49 18.59
N GLY A 281 -12.30 -8.54 18.04
CA GLY A 281 -13.26 -8.49 16.96
C GLY A 281 -12.60 -8.12 15.62
N ILE A 282 -12.23 -6.86 15.40
CA ILE A 282 -11.46 -6.43 14.24
C ILE A 282 -9.99 -6.47 14.61
N VAL A 283 -9.22 -7.32 13.90
CA VAL A 283 -7.76 -7.31 14.04
C VAL A 283 -7.19 -6.17 13.20
N PHE A 284 -6.43 -5.29 13.83
CA PHE A 284 -5.68 -4.24 13.16
C PHE A 284 -4.30 -4.14 13.80
N LYS A 285 -3.27 -4.58 13.08
CA LYS A 285 -1.91 -4.70 13.60
C LYS A 285 -0.87 -4.20 12.62
N ARG A 286 0.15 -3.55 13.15
CA ARG A 286 1.38 -3.27 12.41
C ARG A 286 2.19 -4.55 12.28
N ILE A 287 2.63 -4.86 11.07
CA ILE A 287 3.39 -6.08 10.76
C ILE A 287 4.57 -5.76 9.84
N LYS A 288 5.63 -6.57 9.92
CA LYS A 288 6.76 -6.56 8.97
C LYS A 288 6.55 -7.56 7.85
N SER A 289 6.06 -8.74 8.20
CA SER A 289 5.83 -9.81 7.24
C SER A 289 4.68 -10.70 7.68
N ALA A 290 4.14 -11.47 6.76
CA ALA A 290 3.12 -12.46 7.02
C ALA A 290 3.27 -13.68 6.10
N ARG A 291 2.87 -14.84 6.61
CA ARG A 291 2.63 -16.03 5.82
C ARG A 291 1.17 -16.40 5.92
N VAL A 292 0.50 -16.49 4.78
CA VAL A 292 -0.93 -16.81 4.69
C VAL A 292 -1.09 -18.19 4.11
N SER A 293 -1.83 -19.07 4.80
CA SER A 293 -2.21 -20.39 4.31
C SER A 293 -3.65 -20.36 3.81
N LEU A 294 -3.83 -20.67 2.54
CA LEU A 294 -5.10 -20.64 1.81
C LEU A 294 -5.44 -22.07 1.35
N PRO A 295 -6.44 -22.74 1.93
CA PRO A 295 -6.81 -24.10 1.56
C PRO A 295 -7.47 -24.19 0.18
N HIS A 296 -8.02 -23.08 -0.30
CA HIS A 296 -8.69 -22.96 -1.59
C HIS A 296 -8.14 -21.79 -2.37
N ASN A 297 -8.37 -21.81 -3.69
CA ASN A 297 -8.04 -20.66 -4.53
C ASN A 297 -8.81 -19.44 -4.06
N THR A 298 -8.07 -18.36 -3.77
CA THR A 298 -8.59 -17.12 -3.21
C THR A 298 -8.17 -15.96 -4.09
N THR A 299 -9.15 -15.15 -4.50
CA THR A 299 -8.90 -13.97 -5.32
C THR A 299 -8.50 -12.80 -4.44
N PHE A 300 -7.41 -12.15 -4.78
CA PHE A 300 -6.94 -10.91 -4.17
C PHE A 300 -6.99 -9.74 -5.17
N CYS A 301 -7.19 -8.55 -4.62
CA CYS A 301 -7.01 -7.28 -5.29
C CYS A 301 -5.64 -6.73 -4.91
N VAL A 302 -4.78 -6.52 -5.91
CA VAL A 302 -3.42 -5.97 -5.76
C VAL A 302 -3.44 -4.58 -6.41
N ASP A 303 -3.52 -3.53 -5.61
CA ASP A 303 -3.61 -2.12 -6.09
C ASP A 303 -4.67 -1.90 -7.21
N GLY A 304 -5.77 -2.68 -7.19
CA GLY A 304 -6.85 -2.60 -8.16
C GLY A 304 -6.82 -3.70 -9.24
N GLU A 305 -5.78 -4.52 -9.29
CA GLU A 305 -5.65 -5.63 -10.23
C GLU A 305 -6.00 -6.97 -9.56
N ARG A 306 -6.63 -7.88 -10.33
CA ARG A 306 -6.99 -9.21 -9.84
C ARG A 306 -5.80 -10.16 -9.87
N ARG A 307 -5.59 -10.91 -8.77
CA ARG A 307 -4.63 -12.01 -8.66
C ARG A 307 -5.25 -13.15 -7.87
N ASP A 308 -5.07 -14.39 -8.34
CA ASP A 308 -5.56 -15.60 -7.67
C ASP A 308 -4.39 -16.33 -7.01
N HIS A 309 -4.58 -16.74 -5.77
CA HIS A 309 -3.58 -17.43 -4.96
C HIS A 309 -4.18 -18.69 -4.31
N VAL A 310 -3.36 -19.72 -4.18
CA VAL A 310 -3.69 -20.99 -3.52
C VAL A 310 -2.49 -21.52 -2.74
N GLY A 311 -2.73 -22.24 -1.67
CA GLY A 311 -1.68 -22.80 -0.82
C GLY A 311 -1.09 -21.77 0.14
N TYR A 312 0.18 -21.40 -0.02
CA TYR A 312 0.85 -20.43 0.81
C TYR A 312 1.24 -19.22 0.00
N LEU A 313 1.04 -18.04 0.56
CA LEU A 313 1.67 -16.82 0.08
C LEU A 313 2.54 -16.22 1.18
N ASN A 314 3.66 -15.64 0.79
CA ASN A 314 4.55 -14.92 1.69
C ASN A 314 4.44 -13.43 1.36
N LEU A 315 4.26 -12.64 2.41
CA LEU A 315 4.16 -11.20 2.31
C LEU A 315 5.23 -10.54 3.16
N SER A 316 5.90 -9.55 2.62
CA SER A 316 6.82 -8.66 3.34
C SER A 316 6.55 -7.20 3.00
N PHE A 317 6.99 -6.31 3.87
CA PHE A 317 7.11 -4.89 3.56
C PHE A 317 8.59 -4.55 3.44
N GLU A 318 8.97 -3.96 2.32
CA GLU A 318 10.37 -3.72 1.97
C GLU A 318 10.57 -2.25 1.55
N LYS A 319 11.62 -1.63 2.09
CA LYS A 319 12.02 -0.30 1.64
C LYS A 319 12.69 -0.40 0.28
N THR A 320 12.23 0.40 -0.67
CA THR A 320 12.76 0.38 -2.03
C THR A 320 14.08 1.16 -2.14
N THR A 321 14.89 0.83 -3.13
CA THR A 321 15.98 1.70 -3.59
C THR A 321 15.45 2.78 -4.53
N CYS A 322 14.35 2.50 -5.21
CA CYS A 322 13.62 3.44 -6.04
C CYS A 322 13.05 4.60 -5.21
N LYS A 323 13.21 5.82 -5.69
CA LYS A 323 12.73 7.04 -5.05
C LYS A 323 11.44 7.50 -5.71
N LEU A 324 10.44 7.84 -4.93
CA LEU A 324 9.14 8.34 -5.41
C LEU A 324 8.93 9.79 -4.96
N LYS A 325 8.37 10.59 -5.86
CA LYS A 325 7.78 11.90 -5.54
C LYS A 325 6.46 12.03 -6.28
N ILE A 326 5.43 12.50 -5.58
CA ILE A 326 4.14 12.81 -6.18
C ILE A 326 4.13 14.28 -6.59
N ILE A 327 3.64 14.56 -7.80
CA ILE A 327 3.51 15.91 -8.35
C ILE A 327 2.06 16.12 -8.76
N ASP A 328 1.37 17.01 -8.09
CA ASP A 328 0.03 17.43 -8.50
C ASP A 328 0.14 18.35 -9.72
N ILE A 329 -0.49 17.96 -10.83
CA ILE A 329 -0.70 18.85 -11.99
C ILE A 329 -1.98 19.65 -11.71
N ILE A 330 -1.82 20.91 -11.48
CA ILE A 330 -2.90 21.89 -11.26
C ILE A 330 -3.69 22.14 -12.54
#